data_5377c1fa332ae02db9439e7015cafeb2
#
_entry.id   5377c1fa332ae02db9439e7015cafeb2
#
_cell.length_a   1.000
_cell.length_b   1.000
_cell.length_c   1.000
_cell.angle_alpha   90.00
_cell.angle_beta   90.00
_cell.angle_gamma   90.00
#
_symmetry.space_group_name_H-M   'P 1'
#
loop_
_entity.id
_entity.type
_entity.pdbx_description
1 polymer ?
#
loop_
_entity_poly.entity_id
_entity_poly.type
_entity_poly.pdbx_seq_one_letter_code
_entity_poly.pdbx_strand_id
1 'polypeptide(L)'
;MELKTLTWGSACALLCLAGSARAATDDDGPVTAELGGRLHWDFAHFDNDNRGTPNPDDTEIRRLWLDVSGKFFGFGYKVEGDFAGLQDDFNGKGIEAKDVYITRKFGAGTLTVGQFKQYFTLDDRTGSNFGQFLERSGAASTLAPLYRKAVSWQAAGTDYTWAASVYSLQSIDVSNVRGHAFGGRGTWAPGARDGDVLHLGLSLAHERYDHPGAGGAPALSIRPRPAGHLSDDSRVTLARFADGRDTDVDKWSLEYAQVRGPLSWQGEFSGGVFDDGAQRADVMAAYGFVSWFATGESRRYDSKTGRFTRIKQVNHKYGAFELALRYDRMWGEQHRDGQPDLLDASTASWTLAGNWYLKPNLRLMLNLIDSRNRDHLAGVTLDHTRAITGRFQYDF
;
A
#
# COMPACT_ATOMS: atom_id res chain seq x y z
N MET A 1 30.43 -14.36 -30.16
CA MET A 1 30.41 -13.28 -29.16
C MET A 1 29.97 -12.04 -29.93
N GLU A 2 28.65 -11.87 -30.10
CA GLU A 2 28.07 -10.72 -30.80
C GLU A 2 27.31 -9.87 -29.79
N LEU A 3 27.77 -8.65 -29.60
CA LEU A 3 27.08 -7.63 -28.83
C LEU A 3 25.82 -7.17 -29.59
N LYS A 4 24.64 -7.49 -29.07
CA LYS A 4 23.41 -6.83 -29.55
C LYS A 4 23.27 -5.49 -28.83
N THR A 5 23.54 -4.43 -29.56
CA THR A 5 23.24 -3.04 -29.16
C THR A 5 21.73 -2.85 -29.13
N LEU A 6 21.15 -2.76 -27.92
CA LEU A 6 19.77 -2.32 -27.73
C LEU A 6 19.70 -0.80 -27.96
N THR A 7 18.94 -0.40 -28.94
CA THR A 7 18.66 1.01 -29.27
C THR A 7 17.62 1.59 -28.29
N TRP A 8 18.06 2.47 -27.41
CA TRP A 8 17.27 3.21 -26.41
C TRP A 8 16.44 4.37 -27.03
N GLY A 9 15.88 4.18 -28.21
CA GLY A 9 15.30 5.26 -29.00
C GLY A 9 13.79 5.50 -28.90
N SER A 10 13.01 4.64 -28.24
CA SER A 10 11.53 4.71 -28.38
C SER A 10 10.72 4.99 -27.09
N ALA A 11 11.34 5.09 -25.95
CA ALA A 11 10.62 5.24 -24.67
C ALA A 11 10.35 6.71 -24.26
N CYS A 12 10.97 7.70 -24.91
CA CYS A 12 10.83 9.12 -24.52
C CYS A 12 9.69 9.90 -25.18
N ALA A 13 8.95 9.32 -26.11
CA ALA A 13 7.97 10.05 -26.93
C ALA A 13 6.53 10.10 -26.35
N LEU A 14 6.23 9.39 -25.26
CA LEU A 14 4.87 9.29 -24.68
C LEU A 14 4.59 10.30 -23.53
N LEU A 15 5.54 11.11 -23.15
CA LEU A 15 5.45 11.97 -21.96
C LEU A 15 4.89 13.38 -22.22
N CYS A 16 4.46 13.73 -23.43
CA CYS A 16 4.05 15.10 -23.78
C CYS A 16 2.58 15.31 -24.16
N LEU A 17 1.69 14.36 -23.92
CA LEU A 17 0.25 14.52 -24.21
C LEU A 17 -0.59 14.63 -22.91
N ALA A 18 -0.27 15.59 -22.04
CA ALA A 18 -1.22 16.05 -21.03
C ALA A 18 -2.21 17.04 -21.67
N GLY A 19 -3.09 16.53 -22.52
CA GLY A 19 -4.19 17.28 -23.10
C GLY A 19 -5.51 16.76 -22.55
N SER A 20 -6.30 17.60 -21.89
CA SER A 20 -7.70 17.29 -21.57
C SER A 20 -8.49 17.17 -22.87
N ALA A 21 -8.77 15.95 -23.30
CA ALA A 21 -9.70 15.70 -24.40
C ALA A 21 -11.13 16.00 -23.94
N ARG A 22 -11.79 16.96 -24.55
CA ARG A 22 -13.19 17.30 -24.31
C ARG A 22 -14.02 16.70 -25.43
N ALA A 23 -14.77 15.66 -25.14
CA ALA A 23 -15.69 15.03 -26.08
C ALA A 23 -17.14 15.57 -25.87
N ALA A 24 -17.98 15.38 -26.90
CA ALA A 24 -19.31 15.96 -27.09
C ALA A 24 -20.27 15.92 -25.88
N THR A 25 -21.14 16.92 -25.84
CA THR A 25 -22.18 17.12 -24.83
C THR A 25 -23.44 16.34 -25.20
N ASP A 26 -23.85 15.38 -24.36
CA ASP A 26 -25.23 14.88 -24.29
C ASP A 26 -25.92 15.44 -23.03
N ASP A 27 -27.25 15.30 -22.94
CA ASP A 27 -28.14 15.85 -21.89
C ASP A 27 -27.74 15.59 -20.43
N ASP A 28 -26.77 14.66 -20.15
CA ASP A 28 -26.27 14.31 -18.84
C ASP A 28 -24.91 14.97 -18.46
N GLY A 29 -24.51 16.02 -19.21
CA GLY A 29 -23.26 16.76 -19.00
C GLY A 29 -22.07 16.24 -19.81
N PRO A 30 -20.97 17.04 -19.89
CA PRO A 30 -19.85 16.73 -20.76
C PRO A 30 -19.13 15.44 -20.32
N VAL A 31 -18.82 14.56 -21.28
CA VAL A 31 -17.86 13.47 -21.08
C VAL A 31 -16.47 14.09 -20.86
N THR A 32 -15.80 13.70 -19.77
CA THR A 32 -14.44 14.17 -19.47
C THR A 32 -13.49 13.01 -19.35
N ALA A 33 -12.24 13.22 -19.76
CA ALA A 33 -11.16 12.27 -19.54
C ALA A 33 -9.89 13.03 -19.11
N GLU A 34 -9.26 12.58 -18.05
CA GLU A 34 -8.01 13.09 -17.52
C GLU A 34 -7.01 11.96 -17.49
N LEU A 35 -5.80 12.20 -18.02
CA LEU A 35 -4.70 11.27 -17.97
C LEU A 35 -3.89 11.55 -16.70
N GLY A 36 -3.59 10.49 -15.95
CA GLY A 36 -2.72 10.53 -14.79
C GLY A 36 -1.69 9.41 -14.84
N GLY A 37 -0.65 9.54 -14.02
CA GLY A 37 0.33 8.49 -13.94
C GLY A 37 1.39 8.71 -12.86
N ARG A 38 2.23 7.68 -12.67
CA ARG A 38 3.38 7.74 -11.76
C ARG A 38 4.50 6.82 -12.19
N LEU A 39 5.72 7.28 -11.95
CA LEU A 39 6.94 6.50 -12.08
C LEU A 39 7.64 6.47 -10.72
N HIS A 40 7.93 5.28 -10.20
CA HIS A 40 8.84 5.03 -9.10
C HIS A 40 9.97 4.13 -9.61
N TRP A 41 11.17 4.64 -9.55
CA TRP A 41 12.38 3.89 -9.87
C TRP A 41 13.22 3.76 -8.59
N ASP A 42 13.41 2.53 -8.15
CA ASP A 42 14.05 2.20 -6.89
C ASP A 42 15.43 1.59 -7.11
N PHE A 43 16.31 1.78 -6.13
CA PHE A 43 17.52 1.02 -5.94
C PHE A 43 17.62 0.54 -4.49
N ALA A 44 18.31 -0.58 -4.27
CA ALA A 44 18.62 -1.08 -2.95
C ALA A 44 20.03 -1.66 -2.90
N HIS A 45 20.69 -1.41 -1.77
CA HIS A 45 21.94 -2.03 -1.36
C HIS A 45 21.73 -2.67 0.01
N PHE A 46 22.17 -3.93 0.16
CA PHE A 46 21.97 -4.71 1.37
C PHE A 46 23.29 -5.11 2.01
N ASP A 47 23.40 -4.87 3.32
CA ASP A 47 24.40 -5.45 4.20
C ASP A 47 23.72 -6.55 5.01
N ASN A 48 23.91 -7.79 4.55
CA ASN A 48 23.29 -9.00 5.11
C ASN A 48 24.22 -9.63 6.13
N ASP A 49 23.69 -10.23 7.18
CA ASP A 49 24.46 -10.92 8.22
C ASP A 49 24.79 -12.38 7.88
N ASN A 50 24.55 -12.79 6.64
CA ASN A 50 24.78 -14.14 6.12
C ASN A 50 24.00 -15.29 6.82
N ARG A 51 22.89 -14.94 7.50
CA ARG A 51 21.94 -15.91 8.03
C ARG A 51 20.82 -16.14 7.01
N GLY A 52 20.87 -17.21 6.26
CA GLY A 52 19.94 -17.51 5.17
C GLY A 52 20.43 -17.01 3.80
N THR A 53 19.51 -16.78 2.86
CA THR A 53 19.83 -16.28 1.51
C THR A 53 20.01 -14.76 1.55
N PRO A 54 21.17 -14.22 1.16
CA PRO A 54 21.38 -12.78 1.09
C PRO A 54 20.48 -12.13 0.03
N ASN A 55 19.93 -10.95 0.34
CA ASN A 55 19.27 -10.14 -0.68
C ASN A 55 20.33 -9.55 -1.63
N PRO A 56 20.18 -9.67 -2.95
CA PRO A 56 21.09 -9.04 -3.91
C PRO A 56 20.84 -7.53 -3.99
N ASP A 57 21.92 -6.77 -4.23
CA ASP A 57 21.79 -5.37 -4.63
C ASP A 57 21.12 -5.30 -5.99
N ASP A 58 20.13 -4.43 -6.14
CA ASP A 58 19.36 -4.37 -7.38
C ASP A 58 18.69 -2.99 -7.58
N THR A 59 18.14 -2.82 -8.77
CA THR A 59 17.29 -1.70 -9.17
C THR A 59 16.02 -2.19 -9.83
N GLU A 60 14.91 -1.52 -9.61
CA GLU A 60 13.63 -1.87 -10.22
C GLU A 60 12.82 -0.64 -10.64
N ILE A 61 12.01 -0.78 -11.67
CA ILE A 61 10.84 0.07 -11.86
C ILE A 61 9.76 -0.42 -10.90
N ARG A 62 9.69 0.18 -9.72
CA ARG A 62 8.79 -0.25 -8.64
C ARG A 62 7.32 -0.02 -8.98
N ARG A 63 7.01 1.06 -9.72
CA ARG A 63 5.67 1.40 -10.22
C ARG A 63 5.79 2.19 -11.52
N LEU A 64 5.09 1.76 -12.54
CA LEU A 64 4.86 2.50 -13.75
C LEU A 64 3.35 2.50 -14.03
N TRP A 65 2.62 3.38 -13.35
CA TRP A 65 1.18 3.42 -13.44
C TRP A 65 0.72 4.48 -14.41
N LEU A 66 -0.24 4.12 -15.22
CA LEU A 66 -1.00 5.05 -16.07
C LEU A 66 -2.47 4.88 -15.77
N ASP A 67 -3.19 5.99 -15.68
CA ASP A 67 -4.63 5.98 -15.47
C ASP A 67 -5.36 6.99 -16.36
N VAL A 68 -6.59 6.62 -16.68
CA VAL A 68 -7.59 7.52 -17.27
C VAL A 68 -8.76 7.58 -16.32
N SER A 69 -9.16 8.78 -15.93
CA SER A 69 -10.31 9.04 -15.06
C SER A 69 -11.18 10.16 -15.60
N GLY A 70 -12.46 10.17 -15.22
CA GLY A 70 -13.35 11.19 -15.71
C GLY A 70 -14.81 10.97 -15.34
N LYS A 71 -15.69 11.56 -16.13
CA LYS A 71 -17.15 11.44 -16.01
C LYS A 71 -17.80 11.10 -17.34
N PHE A 72 -18.89 10.33 -17.32
CA PHE A 72 -19.76 10.08 -18.46
C PHE A 72 -21.18 9.81 -17.94
N PHE A 73 -22.19 10.42 -18.53
CA PHE A 73 -23.61 10.19 -18.20
C PHE A 73 -23.91 10.20 -16.68
N GLY A 74 -23.34 11.16 -15.94
CA GLY A 74 -23.52 11.26 -14.48
C GLY A 74 -22.74 10.24 -13.64
N PHE A 75 -21.98 9.32 -14.26
CA PHE A 75 -21.05 8.40 -13.59
C PHE A 75 -19.63 8.97 -13.61
N GLY A 76 -18.89 8.74 -12.52
CA GLY A 76 -17.43 8.84 -12.53
C GLY A 76 -16.82 7.50 -12.91
N TYR A 77 -15.62 7.52 -13.48
CA TYR A 77 -14.87 6.30 -13.79
C TYR A 77 -13.38 6.48 -13.57
N LYS A 78 -12.68 5.38 -13.34
CA LYS A 78 -11.23 5.29 -13.38
C LYS A 78 -10.79 3.93 -13.93
N VAL A 79 -9.78 3.95 -14.78
CA VAL A 79 -9.06 2.75 -15.26
C VAL A 79 -7.58 3.02 -15.05
N GLU A 80 -6.92 2.20 -14.23
CA GLU A 80 -5.50 2.34 -13.88
C GLU A 80 -4.80 0.99 -14.04
N GLY A 81 -3.66 0.99 -14.72
CA GLY A 81 -2.80 -0.17 -14.91
C GLY A 81 -1.38 0.11 -14.42
N ASP A 82 -0.73 -0.93 -13.88
CA ASP A 82 0.69 -0.95 -13.52
C ASP A 82 1.47 -1.71 -14.59
N PHE A 83 2.37 -1.03 -15.27
CA PHE A 83 3.19 -1.54 -16.36
C PHE A 83 4.59 -1.96 -15.88
N ALA A 84 4.87 -1.88 -14.57
CA ALA A 84 6.19 -2.25 -14.04
C ALA A 84 6.52 -3.73 -14.26
N GLY A 85 5.52 -4.62 -14.29
CA GLY A 85 5.71 -6.03 -14.57
C GLY A 85 6.22 -6.36 -15.97
N LEU A 86 6.24 -5.39 -16.91
CA LEU A 86 6.83 -5.56 -18.24
C LEU A 86 8.37 -5.60 -18.23
N GLN A 87 9.02 -5.16 -17.15
CA GLN A 87 10.49 -5.28 -17.00
C GLN A 87 10.92 -6.73 -16.71
N ASP A 88 10.01 -7.56 -16.19
CA ASP A 88 10.27 -8.95 -15.79
C ASP A 88 9.91 -9.90 -16.93
N ASP A 89 10.71 -9.94 -18.02
CA ASP A 89 10.51 -10.82 -19.17
C ASP A 89 10.37 -12.31 -18.80
N PHE A 90 10.85 -12.73 -17.63
CA PHE A 90 10.87 -14.11 -17.16
C PHE A 90 9.71 -14.50 -16.24
N ASN A 91 8.99 -13.56 -15.64
CA ASN A 91 7.95 -13.86 -14.65
C ASN A 91 6.51 -13.75 -15.18
N GLY A 92 6.32 -13.29 -16.42
CA GLY A 92 5.01 -13.26 -17.08
C GLY A 92 3.95 -12.41 -16.36
N LYS A 93 4.35 -11.46 -15.51
CA LYS A 93 3.40 -10.63 -14.75
C LYS A 93 2.64 -9.62 -15.62
N GLY A 94 3.22 -9.18 -16.73
CA GLY A 94 2.57 -8.29 -17.67
C GLY A 94 2.07 -6.98 -17.04
N ILE A 95 0.89 -6.52 -17.49
CA ILE A 95 0.22 -5.33 -16.95
C ILE A 95 -0.75 -5.77 -15.87
N GLU A 96 -0.63 -5.18 -14.66
CA GLU A 96 -1.56 -5.44 -13.56
C GLU A 96 -2.63 -4.35 -13.46
N ALA A 97 -3.90 -4.73 -13.38
CA ALA A 97 -5.00 -3.81 -13.15
C ALA A 97 -5.00 -3.30 -11.69
N LYS A 98 -5.07 -1.99 -11.49
CA LYS A 98 -5.20 -1.38 -10.16
C LYS A 98 -6.64 -0.90 -9.94
N ASP A 99 -6.92 0.36 -10.10
CA ASP A 99 -8.29 0.89 -10.00
C ASP A 99 -9.00 0.74 -11.33
N VAL A 100 -10.07 -0.07 -11.39
CA VAL A 100 -10.94 -0.24 -12.57
C VAL A 100 -12.38 -0.23 -12.06
N TYR A 101 -12.99 0.96 -12.00
CA TYR A 101 -14.30 1.13 -11.37
C TYR A 101 -15.13 2.24 -12.00
N ILE A 102 -16.43 2.19 -11.71
CA ILE A 102 -17.37 3.29 -11.91
C ILE A 102 -17.92 3.75 -10.57
N THR A 103 -18.30 5.04 -10.51
CA THR A 103 -18.90 5.64 -9.32
C THR A 103 -20.15 6.40 -9.68
N ARG A 104 -21.11 6.47 -8.73
CA ARG A 104 -22.28 7.33 -8.83
C ARG A 104 -22.66 7.89 -7.47
N LYS A 105 -23.13 9.12 -7.44
CA LYS A 105 -23.76 9.68 -6.24
C LYS A 105 -25.02 8.93 -5.89
N PHE A 106 -25.12 8.48 -4.62
CA PHE A 106 -26.29 7.77 -4.12
C PHE A 106 -26.58 8.24 -2.67
N GLY A 107 -27.68 8.97 -2.51
CA GLY A 107 -28.00 9.64 -1.26
C GLY A 107 -26.90 10.62 -0.84
N ALA A 108 -26.51 10.59 0.42
CA ALA A 108 -25.44 11.42 0.98
C ALA A 108 -24.01 10.96 0.61
N GLY A 109 -23.87 9.84 -0.10
CA GLY A 109 -22.59 9.23 -0.39
C GLY A 109 -22.34 8.96 -1.87
N THR A 110 -21.35 8.12 -2.11
CA THR A 110 -20.93 7.66 -3.44
C THR A 110 -20.89 6.15 -3.43
N LEU A 111 -21.63 5.53 -4.33
CA LEU A 111 -21.54 4.11 -4.66
C LEU A 111 -20.38 3.90 -5.63
N THR A 112 -19.56 2.88 -5.40
CA THR A 112 -18.47 2.45 -6.29
C THR A 112 -18.62 0.98 -6.61
N VAL A 113 -18.48 0.63 -7.90
CA VAL A 113 -18.56 -0.75 -8.39
C VAL A 113 -17.39 -1.02 -9.30
N GLY A 114 -16.67 -2.12 -9.07
CA GLY A 114 -15.52 -2.52 -9.86
C GLY A 114 -14.37 -3.03 -9.00
N GLN A 115 -13.15 -2.93 -9.51
CA GLN A 115 -11.95 -3.21 -8.73
C GLN A 115 -11.37 -1.91 -8.20
N PHE A 116 -11.11 -1.87 -6.91
CA PHE A 116 -10.47 -0.73 -6.26
C PHE A 116 -9.85 -1.16 -4.91
N LYS A 117 -8.98 -0.29 -4.40
CA LYS A 117 -8.34 -0.51 -3.11
C LYS A 117 -9.36 -0.40 -1.97
N GLN A 118 -9.44 -1.45 -1.15
CA GLN A 118 -10.41 -1.55 -0.05
C GLN A 118 -10.10 -0.56 1.08
N TYR A 119 -11.07 -0.38 1.98
CA TYR A 119 -11.01 0.60 3.06
C TYR A 119 -10.40 -0.02 4.32
N PHE A 120 -9.06 0.05 4.42
CA PHE A 120 -8.32 -0.51 5.56
C PHE A 120 -7.02 0.27 5.76
N THR A 121 -6.67 0.61 6.98
CA THR A 121 -5.51 1.40 7.46
C THR A 121 -5.32 2.77 6.79
N LEU A 122 -4.81 3.75 7.53
CA LEU A 122 -4.47 5.08 7.01
C LEU A 122 -3.28 5.00 6.03
N ASP A 123 -2.26 4.18 6.38
CA ASP A 123 -1.05 4.04 5.56
C ASP A 123 -1.37 3.37 4.20
N ASP A 124 -2.27 2.38 4.16
CA ASP A 124 -2.70 1.80 2.88
C ASP A 124 -3.56 2.77 2.07
N ARG A 125 -4.47 3.50 2.72
CA ARG A 125 -5.34 4.49 2.05
C ARG A 125 -4.58 5.73 1.58
N THR A 126 -3.46 6.08 2.21
CA THR A 126 -2.55 7.12 1.72
C THR A 126 -1.87 6.63 0.44
N GLY A 127 -1.99 7.40 -0.64
CA GLY A 127 -1.37 7.06 -1.92
C GLY A 127 0.15 6.90 -1.78
N SER A 128 0.74 5.93 -2.48
CA SER A 128 2.19 5.70 -2.43
C SER A 128 3.04 6.92 -2.82
N ASN A 129 2.44 7.87 -3.57
CA ASN A 129 3.08 9.13 -3.91
C ASN A 129 3.21 10.09 -2.71
N PHE A 130 2.53 9.84 -1.60
CA PHE A 130 2.37 10.79 -0.49
C PHE A 130 2.88 10.24 0.85
N GLY A 131 3.39 9.00 0.87
CA GLY A 131 4.03 8.40 2.03
C GLY A 131 5.42 9.01 2.29
N GLN A 132 5.89 8.95 3.54
CA GLN A 132 7.20 9.44 3.97
C GLN A 132 8.32 8.44 3.73
N PHE A 133 7.99 7.17 3.54
CA PHE A 133 8.91 6.05 3.34
C PHE A 133 8.69 5.44 1.96
N LEU A 134 9.72 4.77 1.40
CA LEU A 134 9.61 4.11 0.11
C LEU A 134 8.49 3.07 0.10
N GLU A 135 8.41 2.29 1.16
CA GLU A 135 7.37 1.25 1.30
C GLU A 135 6.50 1.49 2.55
N ARG A 136 5.28 0.99 2.48
CA ARG A 136 4.31 1.04 3.56
C ARG A 136 4.75 0.22 4.77
N SER A 137 4.07 0.40 5.88
CA SER A 137 4.20 -0.44 7.06
C SER A 137 3.87 -1.91 6.77
N GLY A 138 4.34 -2.80 7.64
CA GLY A 138 4.06 -4.23 7.55
C GLY A 138 2.56 -4.53 7.53
N ALA A 139 1.76 -3.87 8.40
CA ALA A 139 0.30 -4.02 8.41
C ALA A 139 -0.34 -3.62 7.08
N ALA A 140 -0.02 -2.45 6.57
CA ALA A 140 -0.59 -1.92 5.33
C ALA A 140 -0.18 -2.74 4.09
N SER A 141 0.96 -3.43 4.14
CA SER A 141 1.45 -4.26 3.03
C SER A 141 1.00 -5.72 3.09
N THR A 142 0.57 -6.22 4.26
CA THR A 142 0.26 -7.66 4.45
C THR A 142 -1.13 -7.95 5.00
N LEU A 143 -1.68 -7.11 5.90
CA LEU A 143 -3.02 -7.30 6.45
C LEU A 143 -4.11 -6.57 5.65
N ALA A 144 -3.79 -5.46 4.98
CA ALA A 144 -4.77 -4.74 4.17
C ALA A 144 -5.25 -5.59 2.99
N PRO A 145 -6.57 -5.59 2.67
CA PRO A 145 -7.14 -6.38 1.57
C PRO A 145 -6.65 -5.98 0.18
N LEU A 146 -6.05 -4.78 0.03
CA LEU A 146 -5.55 -4.21 -1.23
C LEU A 146 -6.65 -4.03 -2.30
N TYR A 147 -6.34 -4.32 -3.59
CA TYR A 147 -7.28 -4.19 -4.72
C TYR A 147 -8.16 -5.43 -4.86
N ARG A 148 -9.47 -5.24 -4.79
CA ARG A 148 -10.47 -6.33 -4.89
C ARG A 148 -11.66 -5.91 -5.76
N LYS A 149 -12.29 -6.86 -6.44
CA LYS A 149 -13.58 -6.67 -7.11
C LYS A 149 -14.66 -6.48 -6.03
N ALA A 150 -15.34 -5.33 -6.03
CA ALA A 150 -16.15 -4.90 -4.91
C ALA A 150 -17.32 -4.02 -5.31
N VAL A 151 -18.28 -3.93 -4.40
CA VAL A 151 -19.28 -2.87 -4.33
C VAL A 151 -19.09 -2.17 -2.98
N SER A 152 -19.00 -0.84 -3.00
CA SER A 152 -18.87 -0.05 -1.78
C SER A 152 -19.72 1.19 -1.79
N TRP A 153 -20.02 1.67 -0.59
CA TRP A 153 -20.61 2.98 -0.38
C TRP A 153 -19.78 3.79 0.61
N GLN A 154 -19.47 5.02 0.25
CA GLN A 154 -18.66 5.95 1.05
C GLN A 154 -19.38 7.28 1.21
N ALA A 155 -19.36 7.85 2.42
CA ALA A 155 -19.83 9.19 2.70
C ALA A 155 -18.84 9.97 3.57
N ALA A 156 -18.93 11.30 3.53
CA ALA A 156 -18.14 12.21 4.32
C ALA A 156 -19.00 13.36 4.84
N GLY A 157 -18.82 13.68 6.11
CA GLY A 157 -19.29 14.92 6.71
C GLY A 157 -18.20 15.98 6.75
N THR A 158 -18.32 16.94 7.67
CA THR A 158 -17.30 17.98 7.88
C THR A 158 -16.03 17.38 8.48
N ASP A 159 -16.18 16.56 9.52
CA ASP A 159 -15.07 16.08 10.33
C ASP A 159 -14.93 14.56 10.33
N TYR A 160 -15.75 13.85 9.57
CA TYR A 160 -15.73 12.39 9.54
C TYR A 160 -15.94 11.82 8.15
N THR A 161 -15.40 10.63 7.95
CA THR A 161 -15.73 9.79 6.78
C THR A 161 -16.09 8.39 7.24
N TRP A 162 -16.89 7.71 6.48
CA TRP A 162 -17.11 6.28 6.65
C TRP A 162 -17.35 5.60 5.31
N ALA A 163 -16.96 4.36 5.22
CA ALA A 163 -17.11 3.54 4.04
C ALA A 163 -17.39 2.09 4.45
N ALA A 164 -18.19 1.41 3.66
CA ALA A 164 -18.42 -0.01 3.78
C ALA A 164 -18.34 -0.66 2.39
N SER A 165 -17.87 -1.89 2.33
CA SER A 165 -17.76 -2.65 1.09
C SER A 165 -18.03 -4.14 1.30
N VAL A 166 -18.57 -4.77 0.26
CA VAL A 166 -18.56 -6.22 0.06
C VAL A 166 -17.66 -6.51 -1.14
N TYR A 167 -16.78 -7.51 -1.02
CA TYR A 167 -15.78 -7.78 -2.03
C TYR A 167 -15.45 -9.26 -2.17
N SER A 168 -15.02 -9.63 -3.38
CA SER A 168 -14.41 -10.92 -3.66
C SER A 168 -12.94 -10.88 -3.26
N LEU A 169 -12.36 -11.99 -2.83
CA LEU A 169 -10.93 -12.09 -2.60
C LEU A 169 -10.10 -12.13 -3.89
N GLN A 170 -10.77 -12.18 -5.04
CA GLN A 170 -10.15 -12.06 -6.36
C GLN A 170 -9.87 -10.60 -6.73
N SER A 171 -8.87 -10.41 -7.57
CA SER A 171 -8.68 -9.22 -8.39
C SER A 171 -8.93 -9.53 -9.88
N ILE A 172 -8.75 -8.56 -10.76
CA ILE A 172 -8.81 -8.80 -12.21
C ILE A 172 -7.68 -9.77 -12.62
N ASP A 173 -6.48 -9.59 -12.05
CA ASP A 173 -5.29 -10.35 -12.42
C ASP A 173 -5.13 -11.65 -11.62
N VAL A 174 -5.79 -11.77 -10.46
CA VAL A 174 -5.69 -12.93 -9.56
C VAL A 174 -7.04 -13.59 -9.42
N SER A 175 -7.27 -14.69 -10.12
CA SER A 175 -8.52 -15.43 -10.12
C SER A 175 -8.49 -16.71 -9.28
N ASN A 176 -7.31 -17.18 -8.89
CA ASN A 176 -7.13 -18.44 -8.16
C ASN A 176 -7.22 -18.29 -6.62
N VAL A 177 -7.38 -17.08 -6.09
CA VAL A 177 -7.78 -16.85 -4.69
C VAL A 177 -9.29 -16.73 -4.65
N ARG A 178 -9.98 -17.70 -4.05
CA ARG A 178 -11.45 -17.71 -3.98
C ARG A 178 -11.91 -17.32 -2.59
N GLY A 179 -13.13 -16.77 -2.52
CA GLY A 179 -13.77 -16.37 -1.29
C GLY A 179 -14.45 -15.02 -1.40
N HIS A 180 -15.04 -14.62 -0.29
CA HIS A 180 -15.80 -13.37 -0.18
C HIS A 180 -15.48 -12.66 1.13
N ALA A 181 -15.80 -11.39 1.18
CA ALA A 181 -15.47 -10.57 2.32
C ALA A 181 -16.38 -9.34 2.43
N PHE A 182 -16.40 -8.77 3.60
CA PHE A 182 -16.97 -7.45 3.84
C PHE A 182 -16.08 -6.68 4.81
N GLY A 183 -16.13 -5.37 4.72
CA GLY A 183 -15.34 -4.52 5.61
C GLY A 183 -15.76 -3.06 5.55
N GLY A 184 -15.18 -2.28 6.42
CA GLY A 184 -15.45 -0.86 6.49
C GLY A 184 -14.40 -0.10 7.27
N ARG A 185 -14.44 1.22 7.11
CA ARG A 185 -13.54 2.17 7.78
C ARG A 185 -14.31 3.42 8.15
N GLY A 186 -14.14 3.85 9.40
CA GLY A 186 -14.60 5.13 9.90
C GLY A 186 -13.41 6.01 10.29
N THR A 187 -13.47 7.31 9.99
CA THR A 187 -12.45 8.28 10.42
C THR A 187 -13.08 9.51 11.04
N TRP A 188 -12.36 10.13 11.95
CA TRP A 188 -12.73 11.39 12.58
C TRP A 188 -11.52 12.33 12.62
N ALA A 189 -11.70 13.53 12.04
CA ALA A 189 -10.65 14.54 11.94
C ALA A 189 -11.24 15.94 12.20
N PRO A 190 -11.50 16.28 13.48
CA PRO A 190 -12.20 17.50 13.84
C PRO A 190 -11.42 18.75 13.48
N GLY A 191 -12.07 19.67 12.76
CA GLY A 191 -11.51 20.96 12.37
C GLY A 191 -10.21 20.85 11.57
N ALA A 192 -10.01 19.76 10.83
CA ALA A 192 -8.78 19.52 10.06
C ALA A 192 -8.57 20.63 9.01
N ARG A 193 -7.38 21.23 9.03
CA ARG A 193 -6.94 22.29 8.10
C ARG A 193 -5.45 22.13 7.77
N ASP A 194 -4.98 22.86 6.76
CA ASP A 194 -3.58 22.85 6.35
C ASP A 194 -2.66 23.17 7.57
N GLY A 195 -1.74 22.27 7.87
CA GLY A 195 -0.79 22.38 8.98
C GLY A 195 -1.37 22.11 10.38
N ASP A 196 -2.64 21.75 10.51
CA ASP A 196 -3.26 21.43 11.80
C ASP A 196 -4.30 20.33 11.61
N VAL A 197 -3.93 19.09 11.92
CA VAL A 197 -4.74 17.89 11.75
C VAL A 197 -4.65 17.03 12.99
N LEU A 198 -5.79 16.57 13.47
CA LEU A 198 -5.91 15.38 14.31
C LEU A 198 -6.74 14.36 13.54
N HIS A 199 -6.24 13.15 13.40
CA HIS A 199 -6.93 12.05 12.74
C HIS A 199 -7.00 10.84 13.67
N LEU A 200 -8.21 10.32 13.80
CA LEU A 200 -8.49 9.02 14.41
C LEU A 200 -9.24 8.17 13.40
N GLY A 201 -8.95 6.87 13.35
CA GLY A 201 -9.63 5.94 12.46
C GLY A 201 -9.74 4.53 13.04
N LEU A 202 -10.75 3.83 12.55
CA LEU A 202 -11.01 2.42 12.83
C LEU A 202 -11.38 1.72 11.53
N SER A 203 -10.74 0.60 11.27
CA SER A 203 -11.06 -0.29 10.15
C SER A 203 -11.38 -1.69 10.67
N LEU A 204 -12.36 -2.34 10.05
CA LEU A 204 -12.75 -3.73 10.32
C LEU A 204 -12.94 -4.46 8.99
N ALA A 205 -12.55 -5.74 8.94
CA ALA A 205 -12.82 -6.60 7.79
C ALA A 205 -12.98 -8.06 8.23
N HIS A 206 -13.95 -8.75 7.62
CA HIS A 206 -14.08 -10.19 7.70
C HIS A 206 -13.92 -10.78 6.31
N GLU A 207 -13.03 -11.76 6.18
CA GLU A 207 -12.71 -12.44 4.92
C GLU A 207 -12.83 -13.95 5.12
N ARG A 208 -13.47 -14.63 4.18
CA ARG A 208 -13.50 -16.09 4.12
C ARG A 208 -12.79 -16.55 2.87
N TYR A 209 -11.70 -17.30 3.07
CA TYR A 209 -10.89 -17.91 2.02
C TYR A 209 -11.37 -19.33 1.76
N ASP A 210 -11.70 -19.65 0.50
CA ASP A 210 -12.10 -20.99 0.10
C ASP A 210 -10.86 -21.81 -0.24
N HIS A 211 -10.64 -22.86 0.51
CA HIS A 211 -9.62 -23.91 0.28
C HIS A 211 -8.19 -23.42 -0.03
N PRO A 212 -7.56 -22.52 0.80
CA PRO A 212 -6.19 -22.10 0.55
C PRO A 212 -5.23 -23.30 0.54
N GLY A 213 -4.33 -23.32 -0.47
CA GLY A 213 -3.37 -24.40 -0.66
C GLY A 213 -3.89 -25.62 -1.42
N ALA A 214 -5.18 -25.65 -1.82
CA ALA A 214 -5.76 -26.75 -2.59
C ALA A 214 -6.38 -26.29 -3.91
N GLY A 215 -6.54 -27.19 -4.87
CA GLY A 215 -7.21 -26.93 -6.15
C GLY A 215 -6.57 -25.81 -6.99
N GLY A 216 -5.27 -25.60 -6.86
CA GLY A 216 -4.54 -24.53 -7.54
C GLY A 216 -4.63 -23.16 -6.84
N ALA A 217 -5.32 -23.07 -5.70
CA ALA A 217 -5.30 -21.86 -4.87
C ALA A 217 -3.95 -21.74 -4.12
N PRO A 218 -3.37 -20.54 -4.01
CA PRO A 218 -2.17 -20.34 -3.22
C PRO A 218 -2.46 -20.52 -1.72
N ALA A 219 -1.42 -20.81 -0.94
CA ALA A 219 -1.51 -20.74 0.51
C ALA A 219 -1.85 -19.32 0.97
N LEU A 220 -2.68 -19.20 1.99
CA LEU A 220 -2.86 -17.95 2.71
C LEU A 220 -1.67 -17.78 3.65
N SER A 221 -0.85 -16.74 3.42
CA SER A 221 0.36 -16.52 4.20
C SER A 221 0.57 -15.04 4.49
N ILE A 222 0.97 -14.75 5.73
CA ILE A 222 1.39 -13.42 6.16
C ILE A 222 2.92 -13.40 6.24
N ARG A 223 3.55 -12.67 5.29
CA ARG A 223 5.02 -12.62 5.13
C ARG A 223 5.44 -11.17 4.83
N PRO A 224 5.71 -10.35 5.85
CA PRO A 224 6.17 -8.97 5.67
C PRO A 224 7.57 -8.89 5.03
N ARG A 225 7.86 -7.72 4.42
CA ARG A 225 9.16 -7.33 3.87
C ARG A 225 9.75 -6.19 4.69
N PRO A 226 10.53 -6.46 5.75
CA PRO A 226 10.96 -5.40 6.68
C PRO A 226 12.03 -4.48 6.11
N ALA A 227 12.83 -4.93 5.14
CA ALA A 227 13.95 -4.17 4.56
C ALA A 227 13.63 -3.53 3.18
N GLY A 228 12.35 -3.42 2.80
CA GLY A 228 11.91 -2.83 1.53
C GLY A 228 11.49 -3.86 0.49
N HIS A 229 11.11 -3.41 -0.70
CA HIS A 229 10.47 -4.28 -1.71
C HIS A 229 11.44 -5.32 -2.28
N LEU A 230 12.70 -4.97 -2.52
CA LEU A 230 13.74 -5.86 -3.05
C LEU A 230 14.29 -6.86 -2.03
N SER A 231 13.77 -6.87 -0.77
CA SER A 231 14.20 -7.78 0.30
C SER A 231 13.37 -9.06 0.39
N ASP A 232 13.13 -9.75 -0.72
CA ASP A 232 12.26 -10.95 -0.73
C ASP A 232 12.87 -12.12 0.06
N ASP A 233 14.19 -12.22 0.14
CA ASP A 233 14.91 -13.28 0.85
C ASP A 233 14.95 -13.07 2.37
N SER A 234 14.63 -11.86 2.86
CA SER A 234 14.55 -11.52 4.29
C SER A 234 13.12 -11.60 4.86
N ARG A 235 12.25 -12.47 4.34
CA ARG A 235 10.86 -12.57 4.78
C ARG A 235 10.66 -13.68 5.80
N VAL A 236 10.06 -13.33 6.94
CA VAL A 236 9.57 -14.29 7.93
C VAL A 236 8.09 -14.61 7.71
N THR A 237 7.69 -15.84 7.98
CA THR A 237 6.28 -16.26 7.97
C THR A 237 5.69 -16.09 9.36
N LEU A 238 4.61 -15.29 9.47
CA LEU A 238 3.89 -15.02 10.71
C LEU A 238 2.60 -15.85 10.84
N ALA A 239 2.02 -16.27 9.72
CA ALA A 239 0.89 -17.19 9.66
C ALA A 239 0.88 -17.89 8.30
N ARG A 240 0.43 -19.17 8.25
CA ARG A 240 0.31 -19.92 7.01
C ARG A 240 -0.79 -20.98 7.10
N PHE A 241 -1.76 -20.90 6.18
CA PHE A 241 -2.84 -21.85 5.98
C PHE A 241 -2.74 -22.42 4.57
N ALA A 242 -2.56 -23.74 4.47
CA ALA A 242 -2.24 -24.41 3.19
C ALA A 242 -2.76 -25.85 3.10
N ASP A 243 -3.66 -26.25 3.99
CA ASP A 243 -4.19 -27.61 4.09
C ASP A 243 -5.50 -27.83 3.32
N GLY A 244 -5.96 -26.77 2.61
CA GLY A 244 -7.18 -26.82 1.82
C GLY A 244 -8.48 -26.69 2.62
N ARG A 245 -8.41 -26.26 3.89
CA ARG A 245 -9.60 -25.93 4.68
C ARG A 245 -10.00 -24.51 4.45
N ASP A 246 -11.29 -24.23 4.45
CA ASP A 246 -11.79 -22.87 4.45
C ASP A 246 -11.24 -22.10 5.67
N THR A 247 -10.77 -20.89 5.46
CA THR A 247 -10.15 -20.10 6.50
C THR A 247 -10.89 -18.78 6.66
N ASP A 248 -11.44 -18.55 7.85
CA ASP A 248 -12.04 -17.28 8.23
C ASP A 248 -10.96 -16.34 8.80
N VAL A 249 -11.06 -15.06 8.46
CA VAL A 249 -10.08 -14.04 8.89
C VAL A 249 -10.81 -12.79 9.35
N ASP A 250 -10.69 -12.47 10.63
CA ASP A 250 -11.16 -11.22 11.23
C ASP A 250 -10.01 -10.25 11.40
N LYS A 251 -10.12 -9.07 10.79
CA LYS A 251 -9.07 -8.03 10.81
C LYS A 251 -9.59 -6.71 11.35
N TRP A 252 -8.69 -6.00 12.03
CA TRP A 252 -8.97 -4.65 12.54
C TRP A 252 -7.73 -3.77 12.49
N SER A 253 -7.93 -2.46 12.47
CA SER A 253 -6.85 -1.47 12.58
C SER A 253 -7.35 -0.22 13.29
N LEU A 254 -6.56 0.26 14.26
CA LEU A 254 -6.72 1.57 14.91
C LEU A 254 -5.69 2.53 14.30
N GLU A 255 -6.14 3.74 13.99
CA GLU A 255 -5.35 4.75 13.29
C GLU A 255 -5.25 6.03 14.12
N TYR A 256 -4.05 6.58 14.20
CA TYR A 256 -3.80 7.89 14.78
C TYR A 256 -2.83 8.66 13.91
N ALA A 257 -3.13 9.93 13.65
CA ALA A 257 -2.15 10.85 13.08
C ALA A 257 -2.40 12.28 13.56
N GLN A 258 -1.32 13.05 13.68
CA GLN A 258 -1.38 14.46 13.97
C GLN A 258 -0.37 15.25 13.14
N VAL A 259 -0.78 16.46 12.73
CA VAL A 259 0.08 17.43 12.04
C VAL A 259 0.04 18.73 12.84
N ARG A 260 1.20 19.32 13.06
CA ARG A 260 1.38 20.64 13.68
C ARG A 260 2.43 21.42 12.91
N GLY A 261 1.98 22.23 11.97
CA GLY A 261 2.89 22.92 11.04
C GLY A 261 3.80 21.92 10.30
N PRO A 262 5.13 22.09 10.37
CA PRO A 262 6.07 21.22 9.68
C PRO A 262 6.28 19.85 10.36
N LEU A 263 5.77 19.65 11.58
CA LEU A 263 5.90 18.41 12.33
C LEU A 263 4.65 17.55 12.13
N SER A 264 4.86 16.26 11.95
CA SER A 264 3.78 15.28 11.98
C SER A 264 4.22 13.97 12.60
N TRP A 265 3.26 13.25 13.18
CA TRP A 265 3.44 11.89 13.65
C TRP A 265 2.20 11.06 13.31
N GLN A 266 2.42 9.78 13.09
CA GLN A 266 1.39 8.82 12.71
C GLN A 266 1.74 7.46 13.29
N GLY A 267 0.73 6.72 13.72
CA GLY A 267 0.87 5.35 14.15
C GLY A 267 -0.41 4.58 13.92
N GLU A 268 -0.27 3.28 13.71
CA GLU A 268 -1.39 2.36 13.61
C GLU A 268 -1.08 1.10 14.41
N PHE A 269 -2.14 0.53 14.98
CA PHE A 269 -2.11 -0.77 15.62
C PHE A 269 -3.17 -1.65 14.97
N SER A 270 -2.76 -2.78 14.43
CA SER A 270 -3.60 -3.64 13.59
C SER A 270 -3.47 -5.09 14.04
N GLY A 271 -4.51 -5.88 13.81
CA GLY A 271 -4.50 -7.30 14.08
C GLY A 271 -5.34 -8.09 13.09
N GLY A 272 -5.06 -9.39 13.03
CA GLY A 272 -5.83 -10.36 12.28
C GLY A 272 -5.86 -11.70 13.00
N VAL A 273 -7.04 -12.28 13.13
CA VAL A 273 -7.28 -13.62 13.63
C VAL A 273 -7.66 -14.50 12.44
N PHE A 274 -6.94 -15.58 12.25
CA PHE A 274 -7.10 -16.55 11.17
C PHE A 274 -7.50 -17.89 11.78
N ASP A 275 -8.56 -18.53 11.29
CA ASP A 275 -9.09 -19.78 11.82
C ASP A 275 -9.61 -20.67 10.70
N ASP A 276 -9.14 -21.92 10.61
CA ASP A 276 -9.62 -22.94 9.67
C ASP A 276 -10.36 -24.11 10.37
N GLY A 277 -10.68 -23.94 11.65
CA GLY A 277 -11.32 -24.96 12.49
C GLY A 277 -10.38 -26.06 13.01
N ALA A 278 -9.11 -26.09 12.58
CA ALA A 278 -8.07 -27.01 13.08
C ALA A 278 -6.82 -26.25 13.52
N GLN A 279 -6.57 -25.10 12.94
CA GLN A 279 -5.46 -24.21 13.26
C GLN A 279 -5.99 -22.80 13.43
N ARG A 280 -5.39 -22.07 14.36
CA ARG A 280 -5.64 -20.66 14.60
C ARG A 280 -4.32 -19.90 14.59
N ALA A 281 -4.30 -18.73 13.97
CA ALA A 281 -3.19 -17.80 14.06
C ALA A 281 -3.68 -16.41 14.47
N ASP A 282 -2.93 -15.80 15.38
CA ASP A 282 -3.11 -14.40 15.78
C ASP A 282 -1.92 -13.60 15.27
N VAL A 283 -2.16 -12.64 14.38
CA VAL A 283 -1.12 -11.78 13.80
C VAL A 283 -1.39 -10.34 14.20
N MET A 284 -0.37 -9.70 14.74
CA MET A 284 -0.43 -8.32 15.20
C MET A 284 0.63 -7.47 14.51
N ALA A 285 0.36 -6.19 14.38
CA ALA A 285 1.25 -5.21 13.77
C ALA A 285 1.12 -3.86 14.45
N ALA A 286 2.24 -3.19 14.68
CA ALA A 286 2.26 -1.83 15.17
C ALA A 286 3.37 -1.04 14.49
N TYR A 287 3.08 0.17 14.07
CA TYR A 287 4.11 1.11 13.68
C TYR A 287 3.83 2.50 14.24
N GLY A 288 4.89 3.28 14.37
CA GLY A 288 4.82 4.70 14.64
C GLY A 288 5.95 5.43 13.94
N PHE A 289 5.67 6.63 13.45
CA PHE A 289 6.70 7.50 12.91
C PHE A 289 6.49 8.97 13.29
N VAL A 290 7.58 9.71 13.23
CA VAL A 290 7.61 11.17 13.27
C VAL A 290 8.24 11.67 11.97
N SER A 291 7.72 12.77 11.41
CA SER A 291 8.35 13.46 10.29
C SER A 291 8.40 14.98 10.51
N TRP A 292 9.40 15.61 9.89
CA TRP A 292 9.66 17.04 10.00
C TRP A 292 10.11 17.61 8.66
N PHE A 293 9.36 18.59 8.16
CA PHE A 293 9.79 19.40 7.04
C PHE A 293 10.73 20.51 7.53
N ALA A 294 12.02 20.33 7.31
CA ALA A 294 13.04 21.31 7.71
C ALA A 294 12.87 22.67 7.01
N THR A 295 12.17 22.70 5.89
CA THR A 295 11.89 23.88 5.06
C THR A 295 10.52 24.52 5.35
N GLY A 296 9.74 23.96 6.31
CA GLY A 296 8.52 24.59 6.81
C GLY A 296 7.21 24.19 6.12
N GLU A 297 7.24 23.28 5.16
CA GLU A 297 6.03 22.71 4.56
C GLU A 297 5.27 21.83 5.58
N SER A 298 4.04 21.42 5.22
CA SER A 298 3.20 20.53 6.06
C SER A 298 2.65 19.39 5.23
N ARG A 299 2.43 18.25 5.87
CA ARG A 299 1.63 17.16 5.30
C ARG A 299 0.19 17.63 5.14
N ARG A 300 -0.35 17.40 3.95
CA ARG A 300 -1.71 17.78 3.63
C ARG A 300 -2.67 16.61 3.83
N TYR A 301 -3.82 16.89 4.44
CA TYR A 301 -4.87 15.91 4.71
C TYR A 301 -6.13 16.24 3.88
N ASP A 302 -6.79 15.20 3.38
CA ASP A 302 -8.09 15.28 2.72
C ASP A 302 -9.17 14.71 3.66
N SER A 303 -9.94 15.60 4.28
CA SER A 303 -11.01 15.21 5.21
C SER A 303 -12.18 14.49 4.54
N LYS A 304 -12.35 14.61 3.21
CA LYS A 304 -13.41 13.91 2.48
C LYS A 304 -13.10 12.44 2.20
N THR A 305 -11.82 12.08 2.22
CA THR A 305 -11.37 10.70 1.99
C THR A 305 -10.66 10.12 3.21
N GLY A 306 -10.45 10.92 4.26
CA GLY A 306 -9.82 10.48 5.50
C GLY A 306 -8.38 9.99 5.31
N ARG A 307 -7.54 10.70 4.52
CA ARG A 307 -6.18 10.29 4.20
C ARG A 307 -5.26 11.47 3.89
N PHE A 308 -3.95 11.23 3.92
CA PHE A 308 -2.96 12.20 3.47
C PHE A 308 -2.87 12.23 1.94
N THR A 309 -2.46 13.39 1.41
CA THR A 309 -2.37 13.68 -0.02
C THR A 309 -1.12 14.52 -0.32
N ARG A 310 -0.96 14.94 -1.58
CA ARG A 310 0.19 15.72 -2.07
C ARG A 310 0.37 17.01 -1.27
N ILE A 311 1.63 17.35 -0.93
CA ILE A 311 1.96 18.67 -0.37
C ILE A 311 1.52 19.77 -1.33
N LYS A 312 1.07 20.92 -0.81
CA LYS A 312 0.45 21.97 -1.59
C LYS A 312 1.45 22.68 -2.52
N GLN A 313 2.62 22.98 -1.98
CA GLN A 313 3.67 23.73 -2.65
C GLN A 313 5.05 23.41 -2.06
N VAL A 314 6.07 23.79 -2.79
CA VAL A 314 7.45 23.81 -2.35
C VAL A 314 7.83 25.30 -2.21
N ASN A 315 8.13 25.72 -0.97
CA ASN A 315 8.32 27.14 -0.65
C ASN A 315 9.76 27.61 -0.91
N HIS A 316 10.73 26.72 -0.85
CA HIS A 316 12.13 27.05 -0.97
C HIS A 316 12.65 26.81 -2.39
N LYS A 317 13.51 27.69 -2.90
CA LYS A 317 14.08 27.60 -4.27
C LYS A 317 14.85 26.32 -4.57
N TYR A 318 15.38 25.66 -3.54
CA TYR A 318 16.09 24.38 -3.66
C TYR A 318 15.21 23.16 -3.40
N GLY A 319 13.91 23.33 -3.23
CA GLY A 319 13.00 22.26 -2.89
C GLY A 319 12.63 22.22 -1.42
N ALA A 320 11.71 21.30 -1.07
CA ALA A 320 11.36 21.01 0.31
C ALA A 320 12.12 19.79 0.81
N PHE A 321 12.57 19.83 2.07
CA PHE A 321 13.31 18.75 2.71
C PHE A 321 12.52 18.23 3.91
N GLU A 322 12.25 16.92 3.91
CA GLU A 322 11.58 16.20 4.99
C GLU A 322 12.49 15.09 5.53
N LEU A 323 12.60 14.98 6.84
CA LEU A 323 13.20 13.87 7.55
C LEU A 323 12.11 13.09 8.28
N ALA A 324 12.20 11.77 8.28
CA ALA A 324 11.25 10.93 9.01
C ALA A 324 11.95 9.74 9.65
N LEU A 325 11.46 9.31 10.82
CA LEU A 325 11.93 8.12 11.53
C LEU A 325 10.73 7.24 11.88
N ARG A 326 10.74 5.97 11.47
CA ARG A 326 9.72 4.96 11.73
C ARG A 326 10.30 3.77 12.49
N TYR A 327 9.53 3.28 13.45
CA TYR A 327 9.63 1.93 13.97
C TYR A 327 8.41 1.14 13.52
N ASP A 328 8.63 -0.07 13.00
CA ASP A 328 7.59 -0.99 12.52
C ASP A 328 7.85 -2.38 13.06
N ARG A 329 6.83 -3.04 13.58
CA ARG A 329 6.91 -4.40 14.13
C ARG A 329 5.67 -5.20 13.77
N MET A 330 5.88 -6.46 13.38
CA MET A 330 4.83 -7.46 13.26
C MET A 330 5.23 -8.73 13.99
N TRP A 331 4.25 -9.43 14.55
CA TRP A 331 4.44 -10.73 15.17
C TRP A 331 3.22 -11.61 14.94
N GLY A 332 3.41 -12.91 14.96
CA GLY A 332 2.37 -13.90 14.73
C GLY A 332 2.66 -15.19 15.47
N GLU A 333 1.60 -15.73 16.04
CA GLU A 333 1.56 -17.02 16.72
C GLU A 333 0.52 -17.90 16.03
N GLN A 334 0.87 -19.15 15.71
CA GLN A 334 -0.04 -20.11 15.07
C GLN A 334 -0.06 -21.40 15.86
N HIS A 335 -1.24 -21.84 16.27
CA HIS A 335 -1.49 -22.99 17.10
C HIS A 335 -2.34 -24.02 16.38
N ARG A 336 -2.23 -25.29 16.85
CA ARG A 336 -3.12 -26.38 16.48
C ARG A 336 -3.56 -27.08 17.77
N ASP A 337 -4.86 -27.31 17.90
CA ASP A 337 -5.41 -27.93 19.10
C ASP A 337 -4.71 -29.25 19.49
N GLY A 338 -4.27 -29.34 20.74
CA GLY A 338 -3.61 -30.53 21.30
C GLY A 338 -2.20 -30.82 20.75
N GLN A 339 -1.57 -29.86 20.05
CA GLN A 339 -0.22 -30.00 19.51
C GLN A 339 0.67 -28.81 19.95
N PRO A 340 2.01 -28.94 19.85
CA PRO A 340 2.90 -27.80 20.00
C PRO A 340 2.59 -26.71 18.97
N ASP A 341 2.94 -25.48 19.32
CA ASP A 341 2.80 -24.32 18.43
C ASP A 341 3.49 -24.53 17.10
N LEU A 342 2.83 -24.14 16.02
CA LEU A 342 3.34 -24.30 14.66
C LEU A 342 4.28 -23.17 14.26
N LEU A 343 3.96 -21.96 14.71
CA LEU A 343 4.74 -20.73 14.44
C LEU A 343 4.64 -19.81 15.65
N ASP A 344 5.75 -19.20 16.00
CA ASP A 344 5.85 -18.01 16.85
C ASP A 344 7.03 -17.20 16.32
N ALA A 345 6.73 -16.12 15.60
CA ALA A 345 7.74 -15.35 14.90
C ALA A 345 7.44 -13.87 14.91
N SER A 346 8.48 -13.07 14.74
CA SER A 346 8.33 -11.62 14.63
C SER A 346 9.33 -11.01 13.65
N THR A 347 8.97 -9.85 13.16
CA THR A 347 9.86 -8.95 12.42
C THR A 347 9.76 -7.55 13.00
N ALA A 348 10.87 -6.81 13.00
CA ALA A 348 10.91 -5.42 13.41
C ALA A 348 11.91 -4.64 12.54
N SER A 349 11.64 -3.37 12.27
CA SER A 349 12.56 -2.51 11.54
C SER A 349 12.55 -1.07 12.05
N TRP A 350 13.71 -0.45 12.04
CA TRP A 350 13.88 1.00 12.10
C TRP A 350 14.16 1.53 10.70
N THR A 351 13.51 2.62 10.32
CA THR A 351 13.74 3.29 9.05
C THR A 351 13.93 4.78 9.26
N LEU A 352 15.11 5.29 8.91
CA LEU A 352 15.37 6.73 8.79
C LEU A 352 15.20 7.12 7.32
N ALA A 353 14.33 8.09 7.05
CA ALA A 353 14.03 8.56 5.70
C ALA A 353 14.41 10.02 5.51
N GLY A 354 14.97 10.33 4.34
CA GLY A 354 15.17 11.68 3.83
C GLY A 354 14.42 11.84 2.51
N ASN A 355 13.58 12.87 2.41
CA ASN A 355 12.79 13.18 1.22
C ASN A 355 13.16 14.57 0.70
N TRP A 356 13.54 14.67 -0.56
CA TRP A 356 13.80 15.93 -1.23
C TRP A 356 12.76 16.16 -2.32
N TYR A 357 11.82 17.05 -2.08
CA TYR A 357 10.77 17.45 -3.03
C TYR A 357 11.31 18.59 -3.90
N LEU A 358 11.69 18.30 -5.12
CA LEU A 358 12.06 19.29 -6.13
C LEU A 358 10.84 20.10 -6.59
N LYS A 359 9.69 19.40 -6.68
CA LYS A 359 8.35 19.93 -6.92
C LYS A 359 7.34 19.09 -6.14
N PRO A 360 6.08 19.53 -5.97
CA PRO A 360 5.06 18.73 -5.29
C PRO A 360 4.86 17.33 -5.86
N ASN A 361 5.19 17.11 -7.13
CA ASN A 361 5.04 15.87 -7.87
C ASN A 361 6.36 15.23 -8.34
N LEU A 362 7.49 15.77 -7.91
CA LEU A 362 8.83 15.26 -8.25
C LEU A 362 9.69 15.23 -7.01
N ARG A 363 10.12 14.05 -6.57
CA ARG A 363 10.98 13.89 -5.39
C ARG A 363 12.02 12.78 -5.51
N LEU A 364 13.09 12.96 -4.74
CA LEU A 364 14.07 11.94 -4.43
C LEU A 364 13.88 11.49 -2.98
N MET A 365 14.02 10.21 -2.74
CA MET A 365 13.88 9.63 -1.40
C MET A 365 15.05 8.72 -1.11
N LEU A 366 15.49 8.71 0.15
CA LEU A 366 16.51 7.81 0.67
C LEU A 366 16.04 7.24 2.01
N ASN A 367 16.13 5.92 2.17
CA ASN A 367 15.86 5.25 3.43
C ASN A 367 17.09 4.46 3.89
N LEU A 368 17.40 4.59 5.17
CA LEU A 368 18.33 3.72 5.88
C LEU A 368 17.49 2.81 6.78
N ILE A 369 17.63 1.50 6.61
CA ILE A 369 16.79 0.49 7.26
C ILE A 369 17.68 -0.46 8.06
N ASP A 370 17.29 -0.75 9.30
CA ASP A 370 17.82 -1.85 10.13
C ASP A 370 16.65 -2.76 10.49
N SER A 371 16.67 -4.01 10.04
CA SER A 371 15.57 -4.97 10.23
C SER A 371 16.04 -6.28 10.83
N ARG A 372 15.17 -6.90 11.64
CA ARG A 372 15.44 -8.18 12.29
C ARG A 372 14.23 -9.08 12.25
N ASN A 373 14.45 -10.35 11.90
CA ASN A 373 13.48 -11.42 11.96
C ASN A 373 13.86 -12.42 13.05
N ARG A 374 12.89 -12.87 13.84
CA ARG A 374 13.10 -13.83 14.93
C ARG A 374 12.11 -14.97 14.83
N ASP A 375 12.61 -16.16 15.13
CA ASP A 375 11.83 -17.34 15.46
C ASP A 375 11.90 -17.54 16.99
N HIS A 376 10.76 -17.41 17.66
CA HIS A 376 10.67 -17.50 19.11
C HIS A 376 10.57 -18.96 19.58
N LEU A 377 10.03 -19.88 18.74
CA LEU A 377 10.00 -21.30 19.07
C LEU A 377 11.42 -21.89 19.12
N ALA A 378 12.25 -21.52 18.15
CA ALA A 378 13.65 -21.93 18.12
C ALA A 378 14.55 -21.03 18.98
N GLY A 379 14.06 -19.87 19.44
CA GLY A 379 14.84 -18.91 20.23
C GLY A 379 15.98 -18.22 19.44
N VAL A 380 15.87 -18.14 18.10
CA VAL A 380 16.94 -17.65 17.23
C VAL A 380 16.56 -16.41 16.46
N THR A 381 17.56 -15.60 16.09
CA THR A 381 17.41 -14.55 15.07
C THR A 381 17.61 -15.21 13.71
N LEU A 382 16.59 -15.16 12.86
CA LEU A 382 16.60 -15.73 11.51
C LEU A 382 17.39 -14.87 10.53
N ASP A 383 17.31 -13.55 10.70
CA ASP A 383 17.92 -12.59 9.80
C ASP A 383 18.11 -11.23 10.50
N HIS A 384 19.19 -10.53 10.15
CA HIS A 384 19.46 -9.14 10.49
C HIS A 384 20.02 -8.45 9.27
N THR A 385 19.19 -7.66 8.61
CA THR A 385 19.55 -6.97 7.37
C THR A 385 19.58 -5.46 7.58
N ARG A 386 20.64 -4.80 7.13
CA ARG A 386 20.70 -3.36 6.93
C ARG A 386 20.55 -3.07 5.46
N ALA A 387 19.78 -2.03 5.12
CA ALA A 387 19.59 -1.66 3.74
C ALA A 387 19.68 -0.13 3.56
N ILE A 388 20.21 0.26 2.42
CA ILE A 388 20.13 1.61 1.88
C ILE A 388 19.25 1.51 0.65
N THR A 389 18.07 2.14 0.69
CA THR A 389 17.15 2.13 -0.45
C THR A 389 16.86 3.56 -0.89
N GLY A 390 16.77 3.78 -2.19
CA GLY A 390 16.46 5.09 -2.74
C GLY A 390 15.43 5.01 -3.83
N ARG A 391 14.74 6.13 -4.07
CA ARG A 391 13.70 6.24 -5.08
C ARG A 391 13.77 7.57 -5.80
N PHE A 392 13.70 7.53 -7.13
CA PHE A 392 13.23 8.64 -7.95
C PHE A 392 11.72 8.47 -8.15
N GLN A 393 10.96 9.52 -7.85
CA GLN A 393 9.51 9.52 -8.00
C GLN A 393 9.04 10.73 -8.79
N TYR A 394 8.21 10.46 -9.80
CA TYR A 394 7.48 11.47 -10.57
C TYR A 394 6.02 11.05 -10.74
N ASP A 395 5.08 11.99 -10.61
CA ASP A 395 3.67 11.74 -10.89
C ASP A 395 3.01 12.97 -11.56
N PHE A 396 2.03 12.78 -12.39
CA PHE A 396 1.36 13.82 -13.17
C PHE A 396 -0.16 13.63 -13.19
#